data_f0d9de7d6243b52bf285800dd61ebeee
#
_entry.id   f0d9de7d6243b52bf285800dd61ebeee
#
_cell.length_a   1.000
_cell.length_b   1.000
_cell.length_c   1.000
_cell.angle_alpha   90.00
_cell.angle_beta   90.00
_cell.angle_gamma   90.00
#
_symmetry.space_group_name_H-M   'P 1'
#
loop_
_entity.id
_entity.type
_entity.pdbx_description
1 polymer ?
#
loop_
_entity_poly.entity_id
_entity_poly.type
_entity_poly.pdbx_seq_one_letter_code
_entity_poly.pdbx_strand_id
1 'polypeptide(L)'
;MRHRGKFVGLMVMVSLVPLGLTFGGVLRPASAQQPVTLSIMEAGGDLASVQVILDNYEKAFPNKFKNILIQRVPEPELSAKIKIQQDAGRLDINLIMTGQSGGAELVKGNQLIRLLPTYEKMFPRGELTDAGKALQDEGEGYLLPSVVSNGGPVFIYNPNKVPNPPKTADEFLAWAKANPKRFLYARPANSGPGRSILAGMPFILKDKDPKDPEKGWEKTWAYLKELGKYMDYYPTGTLFTLREFAQEQRWMIAGIMEWDMKPRAEGVIPPDAKITILENTTFVVDGHAWAIPKGTPQNEVDAILDLMKFMRRPEQQVLTWKAFIGPSIKAATLDKAPADLQKYVKEYWRPEYDQIGTRWKVTAMLPEDKLNYATDRWDREVGAEQIKK
;
A
#
# COMPACT_ATOMS: atom_id res chain seq x y z
N MET A 1 75.62 -31.06 59.09
CA MET A 1 76.00 -32.41 58.60
C MET A 1 75.54 -32.51 57.14
N ARG A 2 76.42 -32.31 56.20
CA ARG A 2 77.10 -33.25 55.29
C ARG A 2 76.15 -34.33 54.72
N HIS A 3 75.88 -34.30 53.44
CA HIS A 3 76.45 -35.07 52.32
C HIS A 3 75.84 -34.65 51.01
N ARG A 4 76.58 -34.17 50.12
CA ARG A 4 77.34 -34.73 48.96
C ARG A 4 76.55 -35.77 48.12
N GLY A 5 76.25 -35.44 46.89
CA GLY A 5 76.88 -36.07 45.74
C GLY A 5 75.86 -36.51 44.65
N LYS A 6 76.06 -36.14 43.53
CA LYS A 6 76.70 -36.65 42.31
C LYS A 6 75.94 -36.12 41.05
N PHE A 7 76.65 -35.43 40.20
CA PHE A 7 76.35 -35.16 38.80
C PHE A 7 76.31 -36.44 38.01
N VAL A 8 75.24 -36.63 37.22
CA VAL A 8 75.26 -37.51 36.04
C VAL A 8 74.69 -36.72 34.89
N GLY A 9 75.54 -36.43 33.90
CA GLY A 9 75.13 -35.76 32.70
C GLY A 9 74.33 -36.70 31.81
N LEU A 10 73.26 -36.17 31.24
CA LEU A 10 72.47 -36.86 30.20
C LEU A 10 72.41 -35.94 29.01
N MET A 11 72.98 -36.43 27.91
CA MET A 11 73.07 -35.85 26.58
C MET A 11 71.68 -35.83 25.97
N VAL A 12 71.08 -34.68 25.75
CA VAL A 12 69.80 -34.56 25.07
C VAL A 12 70.05 -34.38 23.57
N MET A 13 69.66 -35.41 22.78
CA MET A 13 69.55 -35.29 21.32
C MET A 13 68.33 -34.39 20.98
N VAL A 14 68.60 -33.30 20.30
CA VAL A 14 67.58 -32.43 19.71
C VAL A 14 67.15 -33.04 18.35
N SER A 15 66.01 -33.65 18.30
CA SER A 15 65.33 -34.01 17.04
C SER A 15 64.47 -32.86 16.58
N LEU A 16 64.85 -32.25 15.50
CA LEU A 16 64.06 -31.26 14.74
C LEU A 16 62.83 -31.97 14.09
N VAL A 17 61.65 -31.68 14.61
CA VAL A 17 60.40 -32.01 13.94
C VAL A 17 59.93 -30.79 13.12
N PRO A 18 59.68 -30.91 11.81
CA PRO A 18 59.13 -29.78 11.04
C PRO A 18 57.69 -29.51 11.43
N LEU A 19 57.44 -28.31 11.93
CA LEU A 19 56.06 -27.81 12.22
C LEU A 19 55.38 -27.51 10.88
N GLY A 20 54.63 -28.46 10.34
CA GLY A 20 53.70 -28.22 9.25
C GLY A 20 52.51 -27.38 9.74
N LEU A 21 52.51 -26.10 9.40
CA LEU A 21 51.35 -25.22 9.56
C LEU A 21 50.28 -25.63 8.56
N THR A 22 49.37 -26.54 8.95
CA THR A 22 48.10 -26.73 8.28
C THR A 22 47.17 -25.61 8.72
N PHE A 23 46.99 -24.61 7.85
CA PHE A 23 45.88 -23.68 7.95
C PHE A 23 44.59 -24.47 7.63
N GLY A 24 44.10 -25.21 8.58
CA GLY A 24 42.72 -25.72 8.58
C GLY A 24 41.80 -24.56 8.90
N GLY A 25 41.34 -23.87 7.87
CA GLY A 25 40.22 -22.94 8.00
C GLY A 25 39.03 -23.77 8.48
N VAL A 26 38.71 -23.67 9.75
CA VAL A 26 37.44 -24.17 10.30
C VAL A 26 36.37 -23.31 9.64
N LEU A 27 35.76 -23.83 8.55
CA LEU A 27 34.50 -23.35 8.05
C LEU A 27 33.53 -23.49 9.23
N ARG A 28 33.29 -22.39 9.97
CA ARG A 28 32.19 -22.34 10.92
C ARG A 28 30.94 -22.64 10.08
N PRO A 29 30.17 -23.69 10.43
CA PRO A 29 28.88 -23.90 9.79
C PRO A 29 28.10 -22.59 9.97
N ALA A 30 27.56 -22.05 8.87
CA ALA A 30 26.65 -20.93 8.96
C ALA A 30 25.62 -21.32 10.02
N SER A 31 25.60 -20.59 11.12
CA SER A 31 24.63 -20.82 12.20
C SER A 31 23.26 -20.79 11.56
N ALA A 32 22.58 -21.93 11.53
CA ALA A 32 21.20 -21.98 11.04
C ALA A 32 20.41 -20.99 11.88
N GLN A 33 19.94 -19.94 11.26
CA GLN A 33 19.19 -18.88 11.92
C GLN A 33 17.97 -19.53 12.58
N GLN A 34 17.82 -19.38 13.90
CA GLN A 34 16.68 -19.97 14.61
C GLN A 34 15.38 -19.41 14.03
N PRO A 35 14.36 -20.26 13.81
CA PRO A 35 13.08 -19.78 13.30
C PRO A 35 12.50 -18.70 14.22
N VAL A 36 12.12 -17.57 13.65
CA VAL A 36 11.49 -16.46 14.36
C VAL A 36 9.97 -16.56 14.27
N THR A 37 9.25 -15.93 15.19
CA THR A 37 7.80 -15.72 15.03
C THR A 37 7.60 -14.50 14.13
N LEU A 38 6.82 -14.62 13.05
CA LEU A 38 6.36 -13.50 12.26
C LEU A 38 5.07 -12.95 12.89
N SER A 39 5.13 -11.75 13.42
CA SER A 39 3.99 -11.09 14.06
C SER A 39 3.60 -9.87 13.25
N ILE A 40 2.49 -9.98 12.53
CA ILE A 40 1.99 -8.96 11.59
C ILE A 40 0.92 -8.12 12.28
N MET A 41 1.07 -6.79 12.24
CA MET A 41 -0.05 -5.87 12.47
C MET A 41 -0.52 -5.34 11.12
N GLU A 42 -1.77 -5.66 10.78
CA GLU A 42 -2.38 -5.36 9.49
C GLU A 42 -3.44 -4.28 9.66
N ALA A 43 -3.35 -3.24 8.84
CA ALA A 43 -4.31 -2.16 8.73
C ALA A 43 -4.48 -1.75 7.26
N GLY A 44 -5.72 -1.45 6.87
CA GLY A 44 -6.00 -0.98 5.51
C GLY A 44 -6.30 -2.05 4.47
N GLY A 45 -6.15 -3.35 4.80
CA GLY A 45 -6.56 -4.45 3.91
C GLY A 45 -5.46 -5.04 3.01
N ASP A 46 -4.19 -4.69 3.22
CA ASP A 46 -3.07 -5.19 2.41
C ASP A 46 -2.98 -6.72 2.39
N LEU A 47 -3.16 -7.34 3.56
CA LEU A 47 -3.06 -8.79 3.69
C LEU A 47 -3.98 -9.55 2.73
N ALA A 48 -5.18 -9.05 2.48
CA ALA A 48 -6.11 -9.68 1.55
C ALA A 48 -5.55 -9.78 0.13
N SER A 49 -4.68 -8.84 -0.25
CA SER A 49 -4.04 -8.78 -1.57
C SER A 49 -2.80 -9.67 -1.66
N VAL A 50 -2.10 -9.86 -0.54
CA VAL A 50 -0.80 -10.55 -0.52
C VAL A 50 -0.82 -11.89 0.21
N GLN A 51 -1.96 -12.33 0.76
CA GLN A 51 -2.07 -13.60 1.49
C GLN A 51 -1.54 -14.79 0.70
N VAL A 52 -1.90 -14.89 -0.59
CA VAL A 52 -1.42 -15.97 -1.45
C VAL A 52 0.11 -15.99 -1.59
N ILE A 53 0.74 -14.83 -1.52
CA ILE A 53 2.20 -14.70 -1.61
C ILE A 53 2.84 -15.14 -0.29
N LEU A 54 2.23 -14.78 0.84
CA LEU A 54 2.66 -15.23 2.16
C LEU A 54 2.57 -16.76 2.27
N ASP A 55 1.45 -17.35 1.83
CA ASP A 55 1.26 -18.79 1.80
C ASP A 55 2.31 -19.49 0.91
N ASN A 56 2.69 -18.87 -0.22
CA ASN A 56 3.74 -19.40 -1.09
C ASN A 56 5.13 -19.32 -0.41
N TYR A 57 5.37 -18.28 0.37
CA TYR A 57 6.62 -18.18 1.14
C TYR A 57 6.72 -19.29 2.19
N GLU A 58 5.66 -19.53 2.96
CA GLU A 58 5.62 -20.61 3.94
C GLU A 58 5.87 -22.00 3.30
N LYS A 59 5.26 -22.26 2.14
CA LYS A 59 5.49 -23.51 1.39
C LYS A 59 6.92 -23.64 0.89
N ALA A 60 7.53 -22.55 0.43
CA ALA A 60 8.91 -22.54 -0.07
C ALA A 60 9.95 -22.62 1.06
N PHE A 61 9.64 -22.08 2.24
CA PHE A 61 10.55 -21.96 3.38
C PHE A 61 9.86 -22.37 4.70
N PRO A 62 9.44 -23.65 4.85
CA PRO A 62 8.58 -24.09 5.97
C PRO A 62 9.22 -23.94 7.36
N ASN A 63 10.55 -23.80 7.44
CA ASN A 63 11.28 -23.65 8.69
C ASN A 63 11.79 -22.22 8.96
N LYS A 64 11.38 -21.25 8.14
CA LYS A 64 11.85 -19.87 8.29
C LYS A 64 11.13 -19.16 9.44
N PHE A 65 9.82 -19.37 9.55
CA PHE A 65 9.02 -18.86 10.66
C PHE A 65 8.49 -20.02 11.50
N LYS A 66 8.57 -19.86 12.83
CA LYS A 66 8.00 -20.83 13.78
C LYS A 66 6.47 -20.71 13.82
N ASN A 67 5.96 -19.50 13.79
CA ASN A 67 4.54 -19.15 13.75
C ASN A 67 4.34 -17.87 12.96
N ILE A 68 3.16 -17.71 12.36
CA ILE A 68 2.68 -16.44 11.80
C ILE A 68 1.47 -16.00 12.61
N LEU A 69 1.59 -14.85 13.26
CA LEU A 69 0.53 -14.24 14.06
C LEU A 69 0.06 -12.97 13.34
N ILE A 70 -1.25 -12.80 13.23
CA ILE A 70 -1.83 -11.66 12.52
C ILE A 70 -2.81 -10.94 13.46
N GLN A 71 -2.56 -9.66 13.68
CA GLN A 71 -3.45 -8.76 14.39
C GLN A 71 -3.98 -7.71 13.41
N ARG A 72 -5.30 -7.64 13.25
CA ARG A 72 -5.95 -6.59 12.44
C ARG A 72 -6.39 -5.44 13.33
N VAL A 73 -6.12 -4.22 12.87
CA VAL A 73 -6.50 -3.00 13.57
C VAL A 73 -7.07 -1.98 12.59
N PRO A 74 -7.99 -1.10 13.02
CA PRO A 74 -8.34 0.07 12.23
C PRO A 74 -7.10 0.95 12.00
N GLU A 75 -6.96 1.47 10.79
CA GLU A 75 -5.78 2.27 10.41
C GLU A 75 -5.50 3.46 11.36
N PRO A 76 -6.51 4.21 11.84
CA PRO A 76 -6.29 5.29 12.81
C PRO A 76 -5.75 4.85 14.18
N GLU A 77 -5.88 3.56 14.54
CA GLU A 77 -5.39 3.03 15.81
C GLU A 77 -3.95 2.50 15.72
N LEU A 78 -3.43 2.32 14.51
CA LEU A 78 -2.18 1.61 14.25
C LEU A 78 -0.99 2.25 14.98
N SER A 79 -0.77 3.55 14.75
CA SER A 79 0.35 4.30 15.33
C SER A 79 0.31 4.29 16.87
N ALA A 80 -0.88 4.52 17.46
CA ALA A 80 -1.04 4.50 18.91
C ALA A 80 -0.72 3.12 19.52
N LYS A 81 -1.15 2.03 18.87
CA LYS A 81 -0.87 0.66 19.36
C LYS A 81 0.62 0.31 19.28
N ILE A 82 1.31 0.69 18.22
CA ILE A 82 2.77 0.49 18.11
C ILE A 82 3.50 1.34 19.17
N LYS A 83 3.09 2.59 19.35
CA LYS A 83 3.70 3.47 20.35
C LYS A 83 3.60 2.91 21.77
N ILE A 84 2.44 2.40 22.17
CA ILE A 84 2.23 1.80 23.49
C ILE A 84 3.20 0.64 23.71
N GLN A 85 3.41 -0.23 22.73
CA GLN A 85 4.34 -1.36 22.83
C GLN A 85 5.79 -0.88 22.94
N GLN A 86 6.18 0.11 22.12
CA GLN A 86 7.53 0.68 22.15
C GLN A 86 7.84 1.40 23.46
N ASP A 87 6.90 2.19 23.98
CA ASP A 87 7.04 2.89 25.27
C ASP A 87 7.14 1.91 26.45
N ALA A 88 6.47 0.75 26.35
CA ALA A 88 6.57 -0.32 27.34
C ALA A 88 7.86 -1.16 27.22
N GLY A 89 8.70 -0.89 26.21
CA GLY A 89 9.89 -1.69 25.94
C GLY A 89 9.60 -3.15 25.55
N ARG A 90 8.37 -3.44 25.15
CA ARG A 90 7.90 -4.76 24.75
C ARG A 90 7.17 -4.67 23.43
N LEU A 91 7.84 -5.08 22.36
CA LEU A 91 7.31 -5.07 21.01
C LEU A 91 6.90 -6.50 20.62
N ASP A 92 5.59 -6.72 20.45
CA ASP A 92 5.03 -8.03 20.06
C ASP A 92 4.82 -8.13 18.54
N ILE A 93 5.09 -7.05 17.79
CA ILE A 93 4.92 -6.92 16.35
C ILE A 93 6.25 -6.67 15.68
N ASN A 94 6.54 -7.37 14.60
CA ASN A 94 7.79 -7.20 13.84
C ASN A 94 7.57 -6.88 12.34
N LEU A 95 6.34 -7.03 11.82
CA LEU A 95 5.98 -6.59 10.48
C LEU A 95 4.67 -5.79 10.54
N ILE A 96 4.65 -4.64 9.87
CA ILE A 96 3.46 -3.83 9.66
C ILE A 96 3.09 -3.88 8.18
N MET A 97 1.80 -4.11 7.91
CA MET A 97 1.17 -4.00 6.60
C MET A 97 0.09 -2.92 6.70
N THR A 98 0.20 -1.83 5.94
CA THR A 98 -0.67 -0.66 6.12
C THR A 98 -0.91 0.10 4.83
N GLY A 99 -2.02 0.84 4.78
CA GLY A 99 -2.27 1.87 3.80
C GLY A 99 -1.40 3.11 4.01
N GLN A 100 -1.59 4.10 3.14
CA GLN A 100 -0.77 5.32 3.14
C GLN A 100 -0.92 6.13 4.43
N SER A 101 -2.15 6.33 4.92
CA SER A 101 -2.41 7.16 6.10
C SER A 101 -1.75 6.58 7.37
N GLY A 102 -1.93 5.28 7.62
CA GLY A 102 -1.29 4.63 8.78
C GLY A 102 0.23 4.60 8.67
N GLY A 103 0.75 4.42 7.44
CA GLY A 103 2.19 4.50 7.18
C GLY A 103 2.78 5.87 7.48
N ALA A 104 2.12 6.93 7.03
CA ALA A 104 2.54 8.31 7.25
C ALA A 104 2.55 8.69 8.74
N GLU A 105 1.53 8.27 9.50
CA GLU A 105 1.50 8.48 10.96
C GLU A 105 2.66 7.78 11.68
N LEU A 106 2.98 6.55 11.28
CA LEU A 106 4.11 5.81 11.85
C LEU A 106 5.46 6.48 11.56
N VAL A 107 5.65 7.01 10.34
CA VAL A 107 6.85 7.77 9.94
C VAL A 107 6.97 9.03 10.79
N LYS A 108 5.91 9.83 10.89
CA LYS A 108 5.84 11.04 11.70
C LYS A 108 6.11 10.77 13.19
N GLY A 109 5.59 9.64 13.70
CA GLY A 109 5.82 9.17 15.06
C GLY A 109 7.22 8.64 15.32
N ASN A 110 8.11 8.57 14.29
CA ASN A 110 9.46 7.99 14.37
C ASN A 110 9.46 6.55 14.93
N GLN A 111 8.46 5.77 14.53
CA GLN A 111 8.17 4.44 15.07
C GLN A 111 8.76 3.30 14.24
N LEU A 112 9.36 3.59 13.09
CA LEU A 112 9.82 2.61 12.11
C LEU A 112 11.33 2.58 11.97
N ILE A 113 11.85 1.43 11.53
CA ILE A 113 13.23 1.30 11.05
C ILE A 113 13.29 1.91 9.65
N ARG A 114 14.26 2.79 9.41
CA ARG A 114 14.50 3.33 8.07
C ARG A 114 15.21 2.28 7.21
N LEU A 115 14.52 1.74 6.23
CA LEU A 115 15.01 0.65 5.38
C LEU A 115 15.89 1.15 4.24
N LEU A 116 15.60 2.32 3.68
CA LEU A 116 16.37 2.92 2.60
C LEU A 116 17.15 4.14 3.08
N PRO A 117 18.41 4.35 2.62
CA PRO A 117 19.08 3.59 1.55
C PRO A 117 19.79 2.30 2.01
N THR A 118 19.76 1.93 3.28
CA THR A 118 20.54 0.80 3.82
C THR A 118 20.36 -0.50 3.02
N TYR A 119 19.12 -0.82 2.66
CA TYR A 119 18.77 -2.03 1.91
C TYR A 119 18.41 -1.75 0.44
N GLU A 120 18.84 -0.64 -0.15
CA GLU A 120 18.50 -0.25 -1.52
C GLU A 120 18.90 -1.28 -2.57
N LYS A 121 20.06 -1.96 -2.38
CA LYS A 121 20.49 -3.05 -3.26
C LYS A 121 19.52 -4.25 -3.24
N MET A 122 18.81 -4.45 -2.14
CA MET A 122 17.80 -5.51 -1.99
C MET A 122 16.45 -5.07 -2.59
N PHE A 123 16.16 -3.78 -2.55
CA PHE A 123 14.90 -3.17 -2.95
C PHE A 123 15.11 -2.00 -3.93
N PRO A 124 15.66 -2.25 -5.12
CA PRO A 124 16.02 -1.17 -6.04
C PRO A 124 14.77 -0.43 -6.53
N ARG A 125 14.80 0.90 -6.40
CA ARG A 125 13.70 1.79 -6.83
C ARG A 125 13.38 1.65 -8.34
N GLY A 126 14.38 1.32 -9.14
CA GLY A 126 14.24 1.12 -10.59
C GLY A 126 13.29 -0.03 -10.99
N GLU A 127 12.97 -0.96 -10.08
CA GLU A 127 12.04 -2.06 -10.33
C GLU A 127 10.57 -1.65 -10.15
N LEU A 128 10.29 -0.54 -9.46
CA LEU A 128 8.95 -0.10 -9.16
C LEU A 128 8.24 0.48 -10.39
N THR A 129 6.92 0.28 -10.45
CA THR A 129 6.00 1.05 -11.30
C THR A 129 6.06 2.53 -10.93
N ASP A 130 5.52 3.43 -11.75
CA ASP A 130 5.50 4.86 -11.38
C ASP A 130 4.61 5.12 -10.15
N ALA A 131 3.51 4.39 -10.01
CA ALA A 131 2.70 4.40 -8.79
C ALA A 131 3.49 3.89 -7.57
N GLY A 132 4.24 2.79 -7.73
CA GLY A 132 5.12 2.27 -6.67
C GLY A 132 6.23 3.24 -6.27
N LYS A 133 6.81 3.97 -7.24
CA LYS A 133 7.81 5.01 -6.94
C LYS A 133 7.20 6.16 -6.14
N ALA A 134 5.99 6.63 -6.53
CA ALA A 134 5.29 7.68 -5.82
C ALA A 134 5.02 7.28 -4.35
N LEU A 135 4.54 6.04 -4.14
CA LEU A 135 4.29 5.50 -2.80
C LEU A 135 5.59 5.35 -1.98
N GLN A 136 6.70 4.94 -2.62
CA GLN A 136 8.01 4.86 -1.95
C GLN A 136 8.53 6.23 -1.53
N ASP A 137 8.34 7.26 -2.37
CA ASP A 137 8.77 8.63 -2.09
C ASP A 137 8.02 9.20 -0.86
N GLU A 138 6.71 8.95 -0.74
CA GLU A 138 5.92 9.30 0.44
C GLU A 138 6.42 8.61 1.72
N GLY A 139 6.89 7.39 1.59
CA GLY A 139 7.38 6.57 2.69
C GLY A 139 8.75 6.98 3.24
N GLU A 140 9.44 7.99 2.65
CA GLU A 140 10.72 8.57 3.11
C GLU A 140 11.82 7.54 3.43
N GLY A 141 11.73 6.37 2.80
CA GLY A 141 12.65 5.25 3.04
C GLY A 141 12.30 4.34 4.23
N TYR A 142 11.19 4.60 4.91
CA TYR A 142 10.67 3.74 5.98
C TYR A 142 9.68 2.70 5.47
N LEU A 143 8.96 3.01 4.39
CA LEU A 143 7.92 2.17 3.82
C LEU A 143 8.40 1.55 2.51
N LEU A 144 8.11 0.27 2.31
CA LEU A 144 8.33 -0.42 1.03
C LEU A 144 6.97 -0.72 0.39
N PRO A 145 6.73 -0.26 -0.85
CA PRO A 145 5.47 -0.52 -1.55
C PRO A 145 5.17 -2.01 -1.67
N SER A 146 3.99 -2.41 -1.23
CA SER A 146 3.43 -3.75 -1.34
C SER A 146 2.65 -3.90 -2.63
N VAL A 147 1.50 -3.26 -2.69
CA VAL A 147 0.61 -3.21 -3.84
C VAL A 147 0.26 -1.76 -4.15
N VAL A 148 -0.12 -1.50 -5.38
CA VAL A 148 -0.52 -0.17 -5.81
C VAL A 148 -1.87 -0.24 -6.51
N SER A 149 -2.73 0.74 -6.24
CA SER A 149 -3.77 1.15 -7.15
C SER A 149 -3.22 2.31 -7.97
N ASN A 150 -3.49 2.29 -9.25
CA ASN A 150 -3.11 3.40 -10.12
C ASN A 150 -3.90 4.68 -9.80
N GLY A 151 -4.69 4.63 -8.74
CA GLY A 151 -5.34 5.77 -8.13
C GLY A 151 -6.60 6.23 -8.85
N GLY A 152 -6.97 7.46 -8.57
CA GLY A 152 -8.17 8.10 -9.10
C GLY A 152 -8.01 9.62 -9.13
N PRO A 153 -9.10 10.32 -9.41
CA PRO A 153 -10.48 9.82 -9.46
C PRO A 153 -10.87 9.18 -10.79
N VAL A 154 -11.66 8.12 -10.71
CA VAL A 154 -12.49 7.63 -11.82
C VAL A 154 -13.97 7.66 -11.41
N PHE A 155 -14.86 7.61 -12.39
CA PHE A 155 -16.30 7.58 -12.16
C PHE A 155 -16.88 6.30 -12.76
N ILE A 156 -17.52 5.48 -11.91
CA ILE A 156 -18.23 4.27 -12.32
C ILE A 156 -19.68 4.67 -12.59
N TYR A 157 -20.23 4.32 -13.73
CA TYR A 157 -21.57 4.74 -14.12
C TYR A 157 -22.37 3.63 -14.81
N ASN A 158 -23.70 3.71 -14.71
CA ASN A 158 -24.65 2.89 -15.45
C ASN A 158 -24.87 3.49 -16.85
N PRO A 159 -24.43 2.83 -17.94
CA PRO A 159 -24.53 3.39 -19.30
C PRO A 159 -25.96 3.56 -19.78
N ASN A 160 -26.93 2.80 -19.23
CA ASN A 160 -28.34 2.92 -19.56
C ASN A 160 -28.99 4.18 -18.96
N LYS A 161 -28.45 4.66 -17.82
CA LYS A 161 -28.90 5.87 -17.14
C LYS A 161 -28.08 7.10 -17.50
N VAL A 162 -26.83 6.91 -17.91
CA VAL A 162 -25.88 7.97 -18.27
C VAL A 162 -25.24 7.61 -19.62
N PRO A 163 -25.99 7.68 -20.72
CA PRO A 163 -25.51 7.29 -22.07
C PRO A 163 -24.34 8.17 -22.53
N ASN A 164 -24.32 9.43 -22.12
CA ASN A 164 -23.27 10.41 -22.40
C ASN A 164 -22.65 10.89 -21.09
N PRO A 165 -21.66 10.18 -20.53
CA PRO A 165 -21.04 10.59 -19.28
C PRO A 165 -20.26 11.89 -19.46
N PRO A 166 -20.28 12.80 -18.46
CA PRO A 166 -19.57 14.07 -18.51
C PRO A 166 -18.07 13.87 -18.68
N LYS A 167 -17.42 14.77 -19.42
CA LYS A 167 -15.99 14.75 -19.72
C LYS A 167 -15.21 15.86 -19.02
N THR A 168 -15.87 16.95 -18.67
CA THR A 168 -15.26 18.08 -17.97
C THR A 168 -15.88 18.27 -16.59
N ALA A 169 -15.21 19.01 -15.72
CA ALA A 169 -15.75 19.34 -14.39
C ALA A 169 -17.06 20.15 -14.50
N ASP A 170 -17.15 21.06 -15.47
CA ASP A 170 -18.36 21.86 -15.69
C ASP A 170 -19.53 21.00 -16.18
N GLU A 171 -19.28 20.09 -17.13
CA GLU A 171 -20.30 19.12 -17.57
C GLU A 171 -20.75 18.21 -16.44
N PHE A 172 -19.81 17.79 -15.56
CA PHE A 172 -20.14 16.95 -14.42
C PHE A 172 -21.04 17.69 -13.42
N LEU A 173 -20.73 18.93 -13.13
CA LEU A 173 -21.56 19.77 -12.24
C LEU A 173 -22.95 20.04 -12.87
N ALA A 174 -23.02 20.34 -14.18
CA ALA A 174 -24.27 20.51 -14.89
C ALA A 174 -25.11 19.23 -14.89
N TRP A 175 -24.47 18.06 -15.12
CA TRP A 175 -25.11 16.76 -15.03
C TRP A 175 -25.65 16.47 -13.63
N ALA A 176 -24.88 16.72 -12.57
CA ALA A 176 -25.31 16.52 -11.18
C ALA A 176 -26.51 17.41 -10.83
N LYS A 177 -26.51 18.65 -11.31
CA LYS A 177 -27.63 19.60 -11.15
C LYS A 177 -28.90 19.11 -11.85
N ALA A 178 -28.77 18.57 -13.08
CA ALA A 178 -29.90 18.01 -13.84
C ALA A 178 -30.39 16.68 -13.27
N ASN A 179 -29.54 15.95 -12.57
CA ASN A 179 -29.81 14.62 -11.99
C ASN A 179 -29.50 14.60 -10.48
N PRO A 180 -30.21 15.39 -9.67
CA PRO A 180 -29.91 15.49 -8.22
C PRO A 180 -30.04 14.12 -7.55
N LYS A 181 -29.12 13.86 -6.60
CA LYS A 181 -29.03 12.60 -5.85
C LYS A 181 -28.65 11.37 -6.68
N ARG A 182 -28.18 11.53 -7.93
CA ARG A 182 -27.78 10.40 -8.79
C ARG A 182 -26.29 10.15 -8.82
N PHE A 183 -25.47 11.03 -8.25
CA PHE A 183 -24.06 10.82 -7.97
C PHE A 183 -23.82 10.61 -6.47
N LEU A 184 -22.83 9.77 -6.13
CA LEU A 184 -22.45 9.54 -4.75
C LEU A 184 -20.95 9.23 -4.64
N TYR A 185 -20.32 9.79 -3.62
CA TYR A 185 -19.02 9.35 -3.10
C TYR A 185 -19.07 9.33 -1.58
N ALA A 186 -18.27 8.45 -0.97
CA ALA A 186 -18.21 8.35 0.48
C ALA A 186 -17.29 9.42 1.08
N ARG A 187 -17.45 9.68 2.37
CA ARG A 187 -16.64 10.61 3.15
C ARG A 187 -15.14 10.36 2.91
N PRO A 188 -14.36 11.37 2.50
CA PRO A 188 -12.96 11.19 2.13
C PRO A 188 -12.08 10.60 3.24
N ALA A 189 -12.30 10.95 4.49
CA ALA A 189 -11.54 10.41 5.62
C ALA A 189 -11.61 8.86 5.71
N ASN A 190 -12.70 8.23 5.22
CA ASN A 190 -12.96 6.80 5.36
C ASN A 190 -13.07 6.05 4.02
N SER A 191 -12.66 6.67 2.91
CA SER A 191 -12.88 6.11 1.58
C SER A 191 -11.75 6.45 0.61
N GLY A 192 -11.11 5.45 0.04
CA GLY A 192 -10.12 5.64 -1.04
C GLY A 192 -10.70 6.40 -2.24
N PRO A 193 -11.86 5.97 -2.82
CA PRO A 193 -12.56 6.76 -3.84
C PRO A 193 -12.91 8.19 -3.42
N GLY A 194 -13.34 8.38 -2.17
CA GLY A 194 -13.62 9.72 -1.62
C GLY A 194 -12.36 10.58 -1.55
N ARG A 195 -11.26 10.02 -1.05
CA ARG A 195 -9.95 10.71 -1.03
C ARG A 195 -9.46 11.04 -2.43
N SER A 196 -9.64 10.14 -3.38
CA SER A 196 -9.19 10.36 -4.76
C SER A 196 -9.96 11.50 -5.44
N ILE A 197 -11.26 11.66 -5.17
CA ILE A 197 -12.02 12.85 -5.60
C ILE A 197 -11.44 14.10 -4.92
N LEU A 198 -11.33 14.09 -3.60
CA LEU A 198 -10.85 15.25 -2.85
C LEU A 198 -9.48 15.71 -3.34
N ALA A 199 -8.51 14.80 -3.48
CA ALA A 199 -7.14 15.12 -3.86
C ALA A 199 -6.93 15.23 -5.39
N GLY A 200 -7.86 14.69 -6.22
CA GLY A 200 -7.79 14.74 -7.68
C GLY A 200 -8.43 16.00 -8.28
N MET A 201 -9.48 16.54 -7.65
CA MET A 201 -10.19 17.72 -8.16
C MET A 201 -9.30 18.95 -8.35
N PRO A 202 -8.29 19.24 -7.51
CA PRO A 202 -7.41 20.40 -7.71
C PRO A 202 -6.64 20.35 -9.03
N PHE A 203 -6.27 19.15 -9.51
CA PHE A 203 -5.63 18.98 -10.81
C PHE A 203 -6.63 19.17 -11.95
N ILE A 204 -7.83 18.60 -11.84
CA ILE A 204 -8.90 18.72 -12.81
C ILE A 204 -9.31 20.19 -13.02
N LEU A 205 -9.48 20.92 -11.92
CA LEU A 205 -9.89 22.32 -11.90
C LEU A 205 -8.73 23.30 -12.14
N LYS A 206 -7.49 22.78 -12.25
CA LYS A 206 -6.29 23.61 -12.41
C LYS A 206 -6.19 24.68 -11.31
N ASP A 207 -6.28 24.22 -10.09
CA ASP A 207 -6.02 25.06 -8.91
C ASP A 207 -4.58 25.55 -8.90
N LYS A 208 -4.32 26.62 -8.16
CA LYS A 208 -3.01 27.29 -8.13
C LYS A 208 -1.89 26.37 -7.65
N ASP A 209 -2.17 25.59 -6.62
CA ASP A 209 -1.27 24.55 -6.10
C ASP A 209 -2.08 23.33 -5.71
N PRO A 210 -2.12 22.29 -6.56
CA PRO A 210 -2.85 21.05 -6.27
C PRO A 210 -2.34 20.27 -5.04
N LYS A 211 -1.18 20.61 -4.50
CA LYS A 211 -0.61 20.00 -3.31
C LYS A 211 -0.79 20.82 -2.03
N ASP A 212 -1.40 22.00 -2.12
CA ASP A 212 -1.67 22.85 -0.96
C ASP A 212 -3.18 23.09 -0.73
N PRO A 213 -3.86 22.22 0.05
CA PRO A 213 -5.30 22.34 0.31
C PRO A 213 -5.68 23.58 1.13
N GLU A 214 -4.71 24.19 1.80
CA GLU A 214 -4.95 25.37 2.62
C GLU A 214 -5.07 26.65 1.78
N LYS A 215 -4.10 26.87 0.89
CA LYS A 215 -3.94 28.13 0.14
C LYS A 215 -4.07 27.96 -1.38
N GLY A 216 -4.00 26.73 -1.87
CA GLY A 216 -3.97 26.41 -3.30
C GLY A 216 -5.30 25.98 -3.91
N TRP A 217 -6.31 25.55 -3.12
CA TRP A 217 -7.53 24.88 -3.58
C TRP A 217 -8.79 25.74 -3.60
N GLU A 218 -8.69 26.97 -4.02
CA GLU A 218 -9.85 27.88 -4.05
C GLU A 218 -10.99 27.36 -4.93
N LYS A 219 -10.66 26.90 -6.16
CA LYS A 219 -11.65 26.37 -7.10
C LYS A 219 -12.22 25.05 -6.61
N THR A 220 -11.40 24.17 -6.07
CA THR A 220 -11.84 22.88 -5.55
C THR A 220 -12.84 23.03 -4.41
N TRP A 221 -12.56 23.89 -3.45
CA TRP A 221 -13.49 24.11 -2.34
C TRP A 221 -14.83 24.69 -2.80
N ALA A 222 -14.80 25.66 -3.70
CA ALA A 222 -16.02 26.22 -4.29
C ALA A 222 -16.82 25.15 -5.07
N TYR A 223 -16.12 24.34 -5.87
CA TYR A 223 -16.73 23.29 -6.67
C TYR A 223 -17.37 22.19 -5.82
N LEU A 224 -16.66 21.68 -4.80
CA LEU A 224 -17.18 20.61 -3.93
C LEU A 224 -18.39 21.08 -3.12
N LYS A 225 -18.40 22.32 -2.66
CA LYS A 225 -19.59 22.94 -2.01
C LYS A 225 -20.78 23.02 -2.97
N GLU A 226 -20.55 23.45 -4.20
CA GLU A 226 -21.62 23.52 -5.21
C GLU A 226 -22.13 22.13 -5.57
N LEU A 227 -21.24 21.17 -5.81
CA LEU A 227 -21.61 19.76 -6.10
C LEU A 227 -22.43 19.17 -4.95
N GLY A 228 -22.06 19.46 -3.71
CA GLY A 228 -22.75 19.00 -2.50
C GLY A 228 -24.23 19.39 -2.46
N LYS A 229 -24.64 20.50 -3.08
CA LYS A 229 -26.05 20.92 -3.13
C LYS A 229 -26.95 19.89 -3.86
N TYR A 230 -26.38 19.12 -4.76
CA TYR A 230 -27.08 18.11 -5.56
C TYR A 230 -26.97 16.68 -4.98
N MET A 231 -26.33 16.55 -3.83
CA MET A 231 -26.21 15.30 -3.07
C MET A 231 -27.13 15.36 -1.85
N ASP A 232 -27.60 14.21 -1.38
CA ASP A 232 -28.47 14.14 -0.19
C ASP A 232 -27.72 13.76 1.07
N TYR A 233 -26.63 13.03 0.95
CA TYR A 233 -25.76 12.66 2.06
C TYR A 233 -24.41 12.13 1.54
N TYR A 234 -23.47 11.88 2.45
CA TYR A 234 -22.20 11.24 2.20
C TYR A 234 -22.05 10.00 3.08
N PRO A 235 -21.99 8.79 2.50
CA PRO A 235 -21.81 7.57 3.27
C PRO A 235 -20.51 7.57 4.08
N THR A 236 -20.52 6.90 5.21
CA THR A 236 -19.33 6.75 6.07
C THR A 236 -18.29 5.79 5.50
N GLY A 237 -18.60 5.04 4.44
CA GLY A 237 -17.65 4.11 3.83
C GLY A 237 -18.05 3.72 2.40
N THR A 238 -17.07 3.27 1.64
CA THR A 238 -17.18 3.00 0.21
C THR A 238 -18.19 1.91 -0.15
N LEU A 239 -18.38 0.90 0.71
CA LEU A 239 -19.32 -0.21 0.44
C LEU A 239 -20.77 0.26 0.29
N PHE A 240 -21.15 1.36 0.94
CA PHE A 240 -22.49 1.93 0.80
C PHE A 240 -22.71 2.51 -0.60
N THR A 241 -21.70 3.13 -1.21
CA THR A 241 -21.81 3.65 -2.58
C THR A 241 -22.02 2.52 -3.59
N LEU A 242 -21.34 1.39 -3.41
CA LEU A 242 -21.52 0.21 -4.25
C LEU A 242 -22.94 -0.34 -4.15
N ARG A 243 -23.46 -0.47 -2.92
CA ARG A 243 -24.83 -0.98 -2.70
C ARG A 243 -25.87 -0.12 -3.40
N GLU A 244 -25.80 1.20 -3.23
CA GLU A 244 -26.75 2.12 -3.84
C GLU A 244 -26.64 2.17 -5.36
N PHE A 245 -25.43 2.01 -5.89
CA PHE A 245 -25.20 1.89 -7.32
C PHE A 245 -25.79 0.58 -7.87
N ALA A 246 -25.58 -0.54 -7.19
CA ALA A 246 -26.16 -1.83 -7.55
C ALA A 246 -27.69 -1.83 -7.54
N GLN A 247 -28.29 -1.06 -6.63
CA GLN A 247 -29.74 -0.88 -6.51
C GLN A 247 -30.30 0.21 -7.45
N GLU A 248 -29.50 0.75 -8.36
CA GLU A 248 -29.85 1.85 -9.28
C GLU A 248 -30.34 3.14 -8.59
N GLN A 249 -30.13 3.26 -7.29
CA GLN A 249 -30.42 4.50 -6.57
C GLN A 249 -29.45 5.60 -6.97
N ARG A 250 -28.23 5.22 -7.31
CA ARG A 250 -27.19 6.08 -7.90
C ARG A 250 -26.88 5.61 -9.30
N TRP A 251 -26.70 6.56 -10.19
CA TRP A 251 -26.36 6.30 -11.59
C TRP A 251 -24.87 6.43 -11.87
N MET A 252 -24.18 7.13 -10.98
CA MET A 252 -22.73 7.30 -11.01
C MET A 252 -22.18 7.36 -9.59
N ILE A 253 -21.01 6.75 -9.40
CA ILE A 253 -20.28 6.77 -8.12
C ILE A 253 -18.79 7.06 -8.36
N ALA A 254 -18.11 7.56 -7.33
CA ALA A 254 -16.66 7.67 -7.34
C ALA A 254 -15.99 6.30 -7.24
N GLY A 255 -14.87 6.15 -7.92
CA GLY A 255 -14.00 4.98 -7.90
C GLY A 255 -12.54 5.33 -7.99
N ILE A 256 -11.70 4.32 -7.92
CA ILE A 256 -10.30 4.33 -8.29
C ILE A 256 -10.08 3.27 -9.36
N MET A 257 -8.97 3.36 -10.09
CA MET A 257 -8.63 2.41 -11.14
C MET A 257 -8.68 0.97 -10.63
N GLU A 258 -9.26 0.09 -11.45
CA GLU A 258 -9.31 -1.37 -11.22
C GLU A 258 -10.15 -1.82 -10.02
N TRP A 259 -10.51 -0.91 -9.09
CA TRP A 259 -11.25 -1.24 -7.89
C TRP A 259 -12.64 -1.83 -8.14
N ASP A 260 -13.31 -1.47 -9.23
CA ASP A 260 -14.64 -1.99 -9.59
C ASP A 260 -14.59 -3.44 -10.11
N MET A 261 -13.43 -3.95 -10.47
CA MET A 261 -13.28 -5.29 -11.07
C MET A 261 -13.67 -6.39 -10.08
N LYS A 262 -13.23 -6.31 -8.82
CA LYS A 262 -13.60 -7.29 -7.80
C LYS A 262 -15.10 -7.27 -7.48
N PRO A 263 -15.74 -6.13 -7.16
CA PRO A 263 -17.19 -6.05 -6.99
C PRO A 263 -17.99 -6.54 -8.21
N ARG A 264 -17.45 -6.38 -9.41
CA ARG A 264 -18.04 -6.91 -10.63
C ARG A 264 -17.93 -8.43 -10.72
N ALA A 265 -16.74 -8.99 -10.44
CA ALA A 265 -16.51 -10.43 -10.44
C ALA A 265 -17.35 -11.15 -9.39
N GLU A 266 -17.62 -10.48 -8.26
CA GLU A 266 -18.50 -10.96 -7.20
C GLU A 266 -20.00 -10.69 -7.44
N GLY A 267 -20.36 -10.08 -8.58
CA GLY A 267 -21.75 -9.75 -8.92
C GLY A 267 -22.36 -8.64 -8.04
N VAL A 268 -21.54 -7.87 -7.36
CA VAL A 268 -22.00 -6.76 -6.48
C VAL A 268 -22.46 -5.57 -7.32
N ILE A 269 -21.80 -5.29 -8.44
CA ILE A 269 -22.19 -4.21 -9.35
C ILE A 269 -22.58 -4.79 -10.71
N PRO A 270 -23.46 -4.09 -11.48
CA PRO A 270 -23.87 -4.55 -12.80
C PRO A 270 -22.69 -4.81 -13.74
N PRO A 271 -22.69 -5.89 -14.53
CA PRO A 271 -21.60 -6.24 -15.41
C PRO A 271 -21.39 -5.23 -16.55
N ASP A 272 -22.43 -4.51 -16.96
CA ASP A 272 -22.41 -3.50 -17.99
C ASP A 272 -22.02 -2.10 -17.49
N ALA A 273 -21.85 -1.91 -16.17
CA ALA A 273 -21.38 -0.66 -15.63
C ALA A 273 -20.02 -0.26 -16.25
N LYS A 274 -19.83 0.99 -16.60
CA LYS A 274 -18.64 1.54 -17.27
C LYS A 274 -17.90 2.52 -16.38
N ILE A 275 -16.69 2.88 -16.81
CA ILE A 275 -15.89 3.91 -16.15
C ILE A 275 -15.67 5.10 -17.09
N THR A 276 -15.50 6.28 -16.52
CA THR A 276 -15.07 7.50 -17.20
C THR A 276 -14.16 8.32 -16.31
N ILE A 277 -13.41 9.23 -16.90
CA ILE A 277 -12.61 10.24 -16.21
C ILE A 277 -12.95 11.62 -16.76
N LEU A 278 -12.65 12.64 -15.99
CA LEU A 278 -12.74 14.03 -16.44
C LEU A 278 -11.44 14.45 -17.12
N GLU A 279 -11.52 15.45 -17.98
CA GLU A 279 -10.35 16.08 -18.57
C GLU A 279 -9.41 16.62 -17.48
N ASN A 280 -8.12 16.62 -17.78
CA ASN A 280 -7.03 17.02 -16.86
C ASN A 280 -6.88 16.14 -15.62
N THR A 281 -7.55 14.97 -15.56
CA THR A 281 -7.32 14.04 -14.46
C THR A 281 -5.83 13.71 -14.32
N THR A 282 -5.32 13.89 -13.12
CA THR A 282 -4.08 13.33 -12.64
C THR A 282 -4.43 12.32 -11.58
N PHE A 283 -3.95 11.09 -11.75
CA PHE A 283 -4.26 9.99 -10.85
C PHE A 283 -3.47 10.13 -9.56
N VAL A 284 -4.18 10.33 -8.48
CA VAL A 284 -3.59 10.32 -7.14
C VAL A 284 -3.48 8.87 -6.72
N VAL A 285 -2.26 8.40 -6.55
CA VAL A 285 -1.95 7.00 -6.23
C VAL A 285 -2.52 6.64 -4.88
N ASP A 286 -3.06 5.44 -4.78
CA ASP A 286 -3.35 4.75 -3.53
C ASP A 286 -2.57 3.43 -3.50
N GLY A 287 -2.37 2.84 -2.32
CA GLY A 287 -1.67 1.59 -2.19
C GLY A 287 -1.35 1.23 -0.76
N HIS A 288 -0.66 0.10 -0.61
CA HIS A 288 -0.22 -0.37 0.68
C HIS A 288 1.29 -0.53 0.72
N ALA A 289 1.82 -0.54 1.93
CA ALA A 289 3.25 -0.68 2.17
C ALA A 289 3.55 -1.57 3.37
N TRP A 290 4.76 -2.09 3.38
CA TRP A 290 5.34 -2.84 4.48
C TRP A 290 6.34 -1.99 5.23
N ALA A 291 6.36 -2.17 6.55
CA ALA A 291 7.29 -1.49 7.43
C ALA A 291 7.73 -2.41 8.58
N ILE A 292 8.88 -2.10 9.15
CA ILE A 292 9.42 -2.79 10.32
C ILE A 292 9.43 -1.81 11.50
N PRO A 293 8.76 -2.11 12.62
CA PRO A 293 8.76 -1.22 13.77
C PRO A 293 10.15 -1.10 14.39
N LYS A 294 10.48 0.08 14.88
CA LYS A 294 11.72 0.34 15.61
C LYS A 294 11.72 -0.46 16.92
N GLY A 295 12.82 -1.13 17.20
CA GLY A 295 12.96 -2.04 18.35
C GLY A 295 12.88 -3.53 17.96
N THR A 296 12.54 -3.86 16.72
CA THR A 296 12.61 -5.24 16.21
C THR A 296 14.06 -5.75 16.25
N PRO A 297 14.33 -6.94 16.84
CA PRO A 297 15.66 -7.55 16.87
C PRO A 297 16.21 -7.80 15.47
N GLN A 298 17.55 -7.67 15.30
CA GLN A 298 18.18 -7.75 13.97
C GLN A 298 17.93 -9.09 13.26
N ASN A 299 17.92 -10.21 13.97
CA ASN A 299 17.64 -11.52 13.38
C ASN A 299 16.20 -11.63 12.85
N GLU A 300 15.25 -10.93 13.45
CA GLU A 300 13.87 -10.83 12.96
C GLU A 300 13.80 -9.88 11.77
N VAL A 301 14.48 -8.74 11.81
CA VAL A 301 14.62 -7.81 10.67
C VAL A 301 15.14 -8.56 9.45
N ASP A 302 16.22 -9.35 9.61
CA ASP A 302 16.81 -10.11 8.49
C ASP A 302 15.82 -11.13 7.90
N ALA A 303 15.05 -11.82 8.75
CA ALA A 303 14.05 -12.77 8.31
C ALA A 303 12.88 -12.09 7.56
N ILE A 304 12.46 -10.92 8.03
CA ILE A 304 11.40 -10.13 7.40
C ILE A 304 11.86 -9.52 6.09
N LEU A 305 13.10 -9.05 6.00
CA LEU A 305 13.67 -8.56 4.74
C LEU A 305 13.73 -9.66 3.67
N ASP A 306 14.06 -10.91 4.05
CA ASP A 306 14.00 -12.06 3.14
C ASP A 306 12.56 -12.30 2.64
N LEU A 307 11.55 -12.22 3.52
CA LEU A 307 10.15 -12.31 3.17
C LEU A 307 9.75 -11.18 2.19
N MET A 308 10.05 -9.93 2.54
CA MET A 308 9.75 -8.77 1.69
C MET A 308 10.40 -8.90 0.31
N LYS A 309 11.65 -9.39 0.25
CA LYS A 309 12.35 -9.65 -1.01
C LYS A 309 11.65 -10.74 -1.84
N PHE A 310 11.19 -11.81 -1.20
CA PHE A 310 10.40 -12.84 -1.88
C PHE A 310 9.09 -12.29 -2.41
N MET A 311 8.36 -11.54 -1.58
CA MET A 311 7.07 -10.94 -1.94
C MET A 311 7.18 -9.95 -3.10
N ARG A 312 8.35 -9.34 -3.32
CA ARG A 312 8.62 -8.44 -4.46
C ARG A 312 9.04 -9.14 -5.75
N ARG A 313 9.24 -10.45 -5.76
CA ARG A 313 9.55 -11.16 -7.01
C ARG A 313 8.41 -11.01 -8.01
N PRO A 314 8.68 -10.75 -9.30
CA PRO A 314 7.63 -10.55 -10.29
C PRO A 314 6.60 -11.67 -10.34
N GLU A 315 7.04 -12.95 -10.21
CA GLU A 315 6.18 -14.12 -10.19
C GLU A 315 5.29 -14.24 -8.95
N GLN A 316 5.64 -13.52 -7.88
CA GLN A 316 4.79 -13.41 -6.69
C GLN A 316 3.88 -12.17 -6.78
N GLN A 317 4.44 -11.04 -7.13
CA GLN A 317 3.69 -9.79 -7.24
C GLN A 317 2.54 -9.88 -8.25
N VAL A 318 2.69 -10.61 -9.34
CA VAL A 318 1.61 -10.79 -10.32
C VAL A 318 0.36 -11.46 -9.73
N LEU A 319 0.50 -12.19 -8.61
CA LEU A 319 -0.62 -12.85 -7.93
C LEU A 319 -1.56 -11.86 -7.21
N THR A 320 -1.14 -10.61 -7.00
CA THR A 320 -2.00 -9.56 -6.43
C THR A 320 -3.22 -9.27 -7.31
N TRP A 321 -3.14 -9.58 -8.61
CA TRP A 321 -4.27 -9.50 -9.52
C TRP A 321 -5.46 -10.41 -9.15
N LYS A 322 -5.29 -11.40 -8.26
CA LYS A 322 -6.44 -12.13 -7.68
C LYS A 322 -7.38 -11.21 -6.90
N ALA A 323 -6.85 -10.15 -6.31
CA ALA A 323 -7.61 -9.12 -5.61
C ALA A 323 -7.93 -7.91 -6.50
N PHE A 324 -7.57 -7.94 -7.79
CA PHE A 324 -7.65 -6.82 -8.71
C PHE A 324 -6.94 -5.56 -8.18
N ILE A 325 -5.81 -5.77 -7.53
CA ILE A 325 -4.91 -4.69 -7.10
C ILE A 325 -3.59 -4.86 -7.86
N GLY A 326 -3.08 -3.77 -8.40
CA GLY A 326 -1.88 -3.78 -9.23
C GLY A 326 -0.62 -4.11 -8.43
N PRO A 327 0.34 -4.82 -9.06
CA PRO A 327 1.65 -5.03 -8.47
C PRO A 327 2.44 -3.72 -8.36
N SER A 328 3.25 -3.58 -7.31
CA SER A 328 4.17 -2.45 -7.19
C SER A 328 5.40 -2.58 -8.10
N ILE A 329 5.67 -3.78 -8.64
CA ILE A 329 6.85 -4.11 -9.46
C ILE A 329 6.47 -4.12 -10.94
N LYS A 330 7.17 -3.31 -11.76
CA LYS A 330 6.89 -3.16 -13.20
C LYS A 330 7.10 -4.45 -14.02
N ALA A 331 7.97 -5.36 -13.56
CA ALA A 331 8.21 -6.65 -14.22
C ALA A 331 7.11 -7.69 -13.93
N ALA A 332 6.16 -7.41 -13.03
CA ALA A 332 5.04 -8.29 -12.68
C ALA A 332 3.83 -8.05 -13.61
N THR A 333 4.05 -8.24 -14.90
CA THR A 333 3.03 -8.06 -15.93
C THR A 333 2.07 -9.25 -16.01
N LEU A 334 0.81 -9.03 -16.38
CA LEU A 334 -0.24 -10.05 -16.35
C LEU A 334 0.06 -11.26 -17.24
N ASP A 335 0.81 -11.09 -18.32
CA ASP A 335 1.26 -12.19 -19.20
C ASP A 335 2.17 -13.21 -18.50
N LYS A 336 2.77 -12.83 -17.36
CA LYS A 336 3.58 -13.73 -16.50
C LYS A 336 2.76 -14.44 -15.42
N ALA A 337 1.49 -14.12 -15.28
CA ALA A 337 0.61 -14.77 -14.33
C ALA A 337 0.29 -16.20 -14.78
N PRO A 338 -0.11 -17.11 -13.86
CA PRO A 338 -0.73 -18.38 -14.21
C PRO A 338 -1.90 -18.22 -15.18
N ALA A 339 -2.09 -19.15 -16.10
CA ALA A 339 -3.06 -19.05 -17.19
C ALA A 339 -4.51 -18.86 -16.71
N ASP A 340 -4.87 -19.50 -15.59
CA ASP A 340 -6.17 -19.34 -14.94
C ASP A 340 -6.38 -17.91 -14.41
N LEU A 341 -5.34 -17.33 -13.81
CA LEU A 341 -5.38 -15.94 -13.32
C LEU A 341 -5.44 -14.95 -14.50
N GLN A 342 -4.68 -15.19 -15.57
CA GLN A 342 -4.78 -14.36 -16.77
C GLN A 342 -6.21 -14.37 -17.34
N LYS A 343 -6.83 -15.56 -17.42
CA LYS A 343 -8.23 -15.70 -17.88
C LYS A 343 -9.18 -14.93 -16.97
N TYR A 344 -9.04 -15.14 -15.64
CA TYR A 344 -9.88 -14.47 -14.64
C TYR A 344 -9.78 -12.93 -14.73
N VAL A 345 -8.57 -12.38 -14.79
CA VAL A 345 -8.40 -10.92 -14.90
C VAL A 345 -8.97 -10.41 -16.22
N LYS A 346 -8.69 -11.08 -17.37
CA LYS A 346 -9.18 -10.67 -18.68
C LYS A 346 -10.71 -10.69 -18.80
N GLU A 347 -11.38 -11.61 -18.12
CA GLU A 347 -12.84 -11.70 -18.10
C GLU A 347 -13.49 -10.44 -17.53
N TYR A 348 -12.86 -9.81 -16.52
CA TYR A 348 -13.39 -8.62 -15.85
C TYR A 348 -12.67 -7.33 -16.26
N TRP A 349 -11.59 -7.42 -17.07
CA TRP A 349 -10.88 -6.24 -17.57
C TRP A 349 -11.78 -5.35 -18.39
N ARG A 350 -11.62 -4.05 -18.24
CA ARG A 350 -12.36 -3.06 -18.99
C ARG A 350 -11.51 -2.44 -20.07
N PRO A 351 -12.00 -2.40 -21.34
CA PRO A 351 -11.31 -1.71 -22.41
C PRO A 351 -11.02 -0.23 -22.13
N GLU A 352 -11.85 0.39 -21.30
CA GLU A 352 -11.69 1.77 -20.89
C GLU A 352 -10.39 2.00 -20.11
N TYR A 353 -9.88 0.99 -19.36
CA TYR A 353 -8.59 1.09 -18.67
C TYR A 353 -7.44 1.25 -19.66
N ASP A 354 -7.44 0.54 -20.77
CA ASP A 354 -6.40 0.66 -21.80
C ASP A 354 -6.40 2.05 -22.43
N GLN A 355 -7.59 2.62 -22.67
CA GLN A 355 -7.73 3.97 -23.21
C GLN A 355 -7.29 5.05 -22.24
N ILE A 356 -7.59 4.88 -20.95
CA ILE A 356 -7.17 5.78 -19.88
C ILE A 356 -5.66 5.71 -19.71
N GLY A 357 -5.07 4.52 -19.73
CA GLY A 357 -3.64 4.27 -19.55
C GLY A 357 -2.73 5.06 -20.49
N THR A 358 -3.18 5.39 -21.70
CA THR A 358 -2.42 6.21 -22.66
C THR A 358 -2.29 7.69 -22.27
N ARG A 359 -3.15 8.17 -21.35
CA ARG A 359 -3.21 9.58 -20.91
C ARG A 359 -2.75 9.77 -19.47
N TRP A 360 -2.17 8.78 -18.89
CA TRP A 360 -1.94 8.65 -17.47
C TRP A 360 -0.88 9.62 -16.94
N LYS A 361 -1.31 10.52 -16.07
CA LYS A 361 -0.42 11.25 -15.17
C LYS A 361 -0.67 10.74 -13.75
N VAL A 362 0.39 10.40 -13.06
CA VAL A 362 0.35 9.85 -11.70
C VAL A 362 1.02 10.84 -10.75
N THR A 363 0.47 10.99 -9.58
CA THR A 363 1.07 11.75 -8.48
C THR A 363 0.85 11.04 -7.16
N ALA A 364 1.75 11.23 -6.22
CA ALA A 364 1.59 10.81 -4.84
C ALA A 364 0.35 11.47 -4.19
N MET A 365 -0.20 10.87 -3.14
CA MET A 365 -1.19 11.49 -2.27
C MET A 365 -0.61 12.77 -1.62
N LEU A 366 -1.42 13.53 -0.94
CA LEU A 366 -0.96 14.64 -0.11
C LEU A 366 -0.13 14.10 1.08
N PRO A 367 0.88 14.83 1.55
CA PRO A 367 1.46 14.59 2.86
C PRO A 367 0.37 14.55 3.93
N GLU A 368 0.61 13.77 4.98
CA GLU A 368 -0.42 13.46 5.99
C GLU A 368 -1.05 14.71 6.64
N ASP A 369 -0.23 15.67 7.04
CA ASP A 369 -0.71 16.92 7.64
C ASP A 369 -1.66 17.68 6.70
N LYS A 370 -1.35 17.70 5.41
CA LYS A 370 -2.17 18.33 4.37
C LYS A 370 -3.40 17.49 4.04
N LEU A 371 -3.30 16.18 4.05
CA LEU A 371 -4.44 15.30 3.87
C LEU A 371 -5.43 15.42 5.03
N ASN A 372 -4.94 15.43 6.26
CA ASN A 372 -5.76 15.63 7.46
C ASN A 372 -6.44 17.00 7.42
N TYR A 373 -5.70 18.07 7.08
CA TYR A 373 -6.31 19.39 6.88
C TYR A 373 -7.42 19.36 5.83
N ALA A 374 -7.17 18.72 4.68
CA ALA A 374 -8.14 18.66 3.59
C ALA A 374 -9.40 17.85 3.98
N THR A 375 -9.26 16.72 4.65
CA THR A 375 -10.40 15.91 5.11
C THR A 375 -11.19 16.61 6.19
N ASP A 376 -10.54 17.24 7.16
CA ASP A 376 -11.19 18.03 8.21
C ASP A 376 -11.95 19.23 7.65
N ARG A 377 -11.34 19.94 6.69
CA ARG A 377 -11.99 21.06 6.02
C ARG A 377 -13.18 20.60 5.20
N TRP A 378 -13.02 19.48 4.49
CA TRP A 378 -14.12 18.86 3.74
C TRP A 378 -15.29 18.51 4.65
N ASP A 379 -15.02 17.90 5.82
CA ASP A 379 -16.05 17.56 6.80
C ASP A 379 -16.83 18.79 7.28
N ARG A 380 -16.14 19.87 7.57
CA ARG A 380 -16.76 21.12 8.06
C ARG A 380 -17.49 21.90 6.98
N GLU A 381 -16.96 21.96 5.77
CA GLU A 381 -17.44 22.91 4.75
C GLU A 381 -18.25 22.26 3.63
N VAL A 382 -18.11 20.94 3.43
CA VAL A 382 -18.83 20.18 2.40
C VAL A 382 -19.75 19.14 3.04
N GLY A 383 -19.21 18.27 3.90
CA GLY A 383 -19.96 17.20 4.56
C GLY A 383 -21.03 17.68 5.52
N ALA A 384 -20.72 18.69 6.34
CA ALA A 384 -21.62 19.20 7.36
C ALA A 384 -22.87 19.92 6.79
N GLU A 385 -22.81 20.44 5.58
CA GLU A 385 -23.97 21.08 4.93
C GLU A 385 -25.09 20.05 4.60
N GLN A 386 -24.76 18.77 4.48
CA GLN A 386 -25.73 17.72 4.21
C GLN A 386 -26.38 17.16 5.47
N ILE A 387 -25.76 17.33 6.64
CA ILE A 387 -26.33 16.92 7.94
C ILE A 387 -27.42 17.91 8.41
N LYS A 388 -27.42 19.10 7.86
CA LYS A 388 -28.38 20.17 8.24
C LYS A 388 -29.70 20.15 7.45
N LYS A 389 -29.83 19.26 6.47
CA LYS A 389 -31.06 19.04 5.68
C LYS A 389 -31.80 17.82 6.18
#